data_2ef85efc8590b9f6eb68e4e270b57c59
#
_entry.id   2ef85efc8590b9f6eb68e4e270b57c59
#
_cell.length_a   1.000
_cell.length_b   1.000
_cell.length_c   1.000
_cell.angle_alpha   90.00
_cell.angle_beta   90.00
_cell.angle_gamma   90.00
#
_symmetry.space_group_name_H-M   'P 1'
#
loop_
_entity.id
_entity.type
_entity.pdbx_description
1 polymer ?
#
loop_
_entity_poly.entity_id
_entity_poly.type
_entity_poly.pdbx_seq_one_letter_code
_entity_poly.pdbx_strand_id
1 'polypeptide(L)'
;YNGVLSGISLDGGAFFYPNPLESIGQHQRSPWFGCACCPSNACRFIPSVPGYIYAVKDKEVYVNLFVANESTLEVAGKKVGLKQSTSYPWNGDIRVAVTPRGISDFAMKIRIPG
;
A
#
# COMPACT_ATOMS: atom_id res chain seq x y z
N TYR A 1 -3.27 0.91 -6.47
CA TYR A 1 -4.61 0.36 -6.65
C TYR A 1 -4.91 0.12 -8.13
N ASN A 2 -4.80 1.12 -8.99
CA ASN A 2 -5.16 1.00 -10.40
C ASN A 2 -4.13 0.24 -11.26
N GLY A 3 -2.90 0.10 -10.78
CA GLY A 3 -1.84 -0.56 -11.55
C GLY A 3 -1.76 -2.06 -11.27
N VAL A 4 -1.70 -2.46 -10.01
CA VAL A 4 -1.45 -3.85 -9.63
C VAL A 4 -2.71 -4.50 -9.05
N LEU A 5 -3.33 -3.89 -8.05
CA LEU A 5 -4.47 -4.53 -7.37
C LEU A 5 -5.68 -4.67 -8.28
N SER A 6 -5.92 -3.73 -9.19
CA SER A 6 -7.01 -3.85 -10.18
C SER A 6 -6.82 -5.05 -11.13
N GLY A 7 -5.59 -5.49 -11.35
CA GLY A 7 -5.27 -6.64 -12.18
C GLY A 7 -5.55 -7.99 -11.51
N ILE A 8 -5.75 -8.01 -10.19
CA ILE A 8 -5.92 -9.22 -9.38
C ILE A 8 -7.39 -9.34 -8.97
N SER A 9 -7.94 -10.55 -9.01
CA SER A 9 -9.29 -10.81 -8.47
C SER A 9 -9.32 -10.62 -6.94
N LEU A 10 -10.47 -10.30 -6.38
CA LEU A 10 -10.62 -10.03 -4.95
C LEU A 10 -10.25 -11.23 -4.06
N ASP A 11 -10.41 -12.44 -4.57
CA ASP A 11 -10.01 -13.68 -3.90
C ASP A 11 -8.53 -14.03 -4.13
N GLY A 12 -7.81 -13.23 -4.95
CA GLY A 12 -6.41 -13.46 -5.28
C GLY A 12 -6.15 -14.62 -6.24
N GLY A 13 -7.20 -15.28 -6.75
CA GLY A 13 -7.09 -16.53 -7.53
C GLY A 13 -6.90 -16.33 -9.03
N ALA A 14 -7.09 -15.12 -9.56
CA ALA A 14 -7.00 -14.86 -10.99
C ALA A 14 -6.42 -13.48 -11.28
N PHE A 15 -5.80 -13.32 -12.46
CA PHE A 15 -5.05 -12.14 -12.87
C PHE A 15 -5.40 -11.75 -14.31
N PHE A 16 -5.21 -10.44 -14.62
CA PHE A 16 -5.05 -10.01 -16.01
C PHE A 16 -3.58 -10.10 -16.42
N TYR A 17 -3.32 -10.56 -17.62
CA TYR A 17 -1.99 -10.42 -18.24
C TYR A 17 -1.78 -9.00 -18.78
N PRO A 18 -2.61 -8.50 -19.71
CA PRO A 18 -2.69 -7.07 -19.98
C PRO A 18 -3.52 -6.45 -18.86
N ASN A 19 -3.07 -5.42 -18.18
CA ASN A 19 -3.86 -4.76 -17.15
C ASN A 19 -4.79 -3.71 -17.80
N PRO A 20 -5.97 -4.06 -18.29
CA PRO A 20 -6.84 -3.16 -19.01
C PRO A 20 -7.41 -2.12 -18.05
N LEU A 21 -7.37 -0.84 -18.46
CA LEU A 21 -7.99 0.25 -17.70
C LEU A 21 -9.52 0.27 -17.88
N GLU A 22 -9.99 -0.29 -19.00
CA GLU A 22 -11.41 -0.40 -19.32
C GLU A 22 -11.70 -1.74 -19.98
N SER A 23 -12.82 -2.34 -19.66
CA SER A 23 -13.28 -3.58 -20.28
C SER A 23 -14.80 -3.66 -20.25
N ILE A 24 -15.38 -4.09 -21.37
CA ILE A 24 -16.82 -4.43 -21.51
C ILE A 24 -17.04 -5.94 -21.45
N GLY A 25 -16.11 -6.70 -20.85
CA GLY A 25 -16.16 -8.15 -20.69
C GLY A 25 -15.25 -8.94 -21.63
N GLN A 26 -14.59 -8.28 -22.61
CA GLN A 26 -13.68 -8.95 -23.55
C GLN A 26 -12.35 -9.36 -22.88
N HIS A 27 -11.97 -8.71 -21.80
CA HIS A 27 -10.82 -9.10 -20.99
C HIS A 27 -11.29 -9.83 -19.74
N GLN A 28 -10.77 -11.03 -19.54
CA GLN A 28 -11.07 -11.85 -18.36
C GLN A 28 -9.79 -12.22 -17.65
N ARG A 29 -9.89 -12.32 -16.33
CA ARG A 29 -8.79 -12.82 -15.51
C ARG A 29 -8.65 -14.32 -15.70
N SER A 30 -7.42 -14.81 -15.62
CA SER A 30 -7.09 -16.23 -15.67
C SER A 30 -6.28 -16.64 -14.44
N PRO A 31 -6.42 -17.87 -13.94
CA PRO A 31 -5.60 -18.36 -12.82
C PRO A 31 -4.12 -18.40 -13.15
N TRP A 32 -3.78 -18.57 -14.42
CA TRP A 32 -2.41 -18.63 -14.90
C TRP A 32 -2.31 -18.32 -16.39
N PHE A 33 -1.08 -18.05 -16.83
CA PHE A 33 -0.74 -17.77 -18.23
C PHE A 33 0.46 -18.61 -18.65
N GLY A 34 0.58 -18.94 -19.93
CA GLY A 34 1.73 -19.64 -20.50
C GLY A 34 3.06 -18.90 -20.30
N CYS A 35 3.02 -17.56 -20.24
CA CYS A 35 4.14 -16.73 -19.83
C CYS A 35 3.82 -16.12 -18.45
N ALA A 36 4.63 -16.43 -17.45
CA ALA A 36 4.37 -16.08 -16.05
C ALA A 36 4.97 -14.75 -15.57
N CYS A 37 5.38 -13.84 -16.48
CA CYS A 37 6.07 -12.62 -16.09
C CYS A 37 5.18 -11.67 -15.26
N CYS A 38 3.92 -11.46 -15.60
CA CYS A 38 3.04 -10.52 -14.91
C CYS A 38 2.58 -11.05 -13.54
N PRO A 39 2.04 -12.28 -13.39
CA PRO A 39 1.67 -12.79 -12.07
C PRO A 39 2.88 -12.94 -11.14
N SER A 40 4.04 -13.38 -11.61
CA SER A 40 5.24 -13.50 -10.78
C SER A 40 5.78 -12.15 -10.32
N ASN A 41 5.68 -11.10 -11.15
CA ASN A 41 6.00 -9.74 -10.74
C ASN A 41 5.00 -9.18 -9.70
N ALA A 42 3.72 -9.45 -9.86
CA ALA A 42 2.71 -9.10 -8.86
C ALA A 42 3.02 -9.79 -7.51
N CYS A 43 3.33 -11.09 -7.53
CA CYS A 43 3.71 -11.85 -6.33
C CYS A 43 4.97 -11.30 -5.64
N ARG A 44 5.92 -10.76 -6.39
CA ARG A 44 7.11 -10.09 -5.81
C ARG A 44 6.80 -8.70 -5.30
N PHE A 45 5.95 -7.97 -5.99
CA PHE A 45 5.62 -6.59 -5.63
C PHE A 45 4.78 -6.51 -4.36
N ILE A 46 3.74 -7.35 -4.22
CA ILE A 46 2.82 -7.29 -3.08
C ILE A 46 3.55 -7.35 -1.72
N PRO A 47 4.48 -8.29 -1.46
CA PRO A 47 5.24 -8.31 -0.21
C PRO A 47 6.15 -7.10 0.01
N SER A 48 6.49 -6.35 -1.04
CA SER A 48 7.30 -5.14 -0.93
C SER A 48 6.49 -3.87 -0.57
N VAL A 49 5.16 -3.91 -0.74
CA VAL A 49 4.27 -2.76 -0.48
C VAL A 49 4.43 -2.18 0.93
N PRO A 50 4.61 -2.98 2.01
CA PRO A 50 4.86 -2.43 3.34
C PRO A 50 6.03 -1.45 3.40
N GLY A 51 7.08 -1.65 2.60
CA GLY A 51 8.23 -0.74 2.53
C GLY A 51 7.94 0.63 1.90
N TYR A 52 6.77 0.81 1.27
CA TYR A 52 6.36 2.07 0.64
C TYR A 52 5.30 2.83 1.43
N ILE A 53 4.73 2.23 2.49
CA ILE A 53 3.66 2.86 3.28
C ILE A 53 4.16 4.12 3.96
N TYR A 54 5.36 4.06 4.52
CA TYR A 54 5.99 5.18 5.20
C TYR A 54 7.38 5.47 4.62
N ALA A 55 7.80 6.72 4.77
CA ALA A 55 9.19 7.12 4.63
C ALA A 55 9.57 8.03 5.81
N VAL A 56 10.84 8.04 6.17
CA VAL A 56 11.38 8.90 7.23
C VAL A 56 12.56 9.69 6.67
N LYS A 57 12.57 10.97 6.93
CA LYS A 57 13.72 11.85 6.65
C LYS A 57 13.91 12.80 7.83
N ASP A 58 15.05 12.71 8.48
CA ASP A 58 15.38 13.50 9.67
C ASP A 58 14.29 13.37 10.77
N LYS A 59 13.56 14.45 11.04
CA LYS A 59 12.41 14.51 11.97
C LYS A 59 11.07 14.51 11.23
N GLU A 60 11.01 14.02 10.01
CA GLU A 60 9.79 14.01 9.21
C GLU A 60 9.36 12.57 8.92
N VAL A 61 8.10 12.28 9.14
CA VAL A 61 7.44 11.02 8.77
C VAL A 61 6.48 11.29 7.62
N TYR A 62 6.64 10.56 6.53
CA TYR A 62 5.78 10.64 5.36
C TYR A 62 4.84 9.45 5.37
N VAL A 63 3.53 9.69 5.34
CA VAL A 63 2.50 8.67 5.14
C VAL A 63 2.12 8.68 3.66
N ASN A 64 2.64 7.71 2.91
CA ASN A 64 2.50 7.66 1.45
C ASN A 64 1.31 6.83 0.98
N LEU A 65 0.97 5.77 1.72
CA LEU A 65 -0.12 4.85 1.37
C LEU A 65 -1.06 4.68 2.55
N PHE A 66 -2.35 4.60 2.24
CA PHE A 66 -3.40 4.29 3.22
C PHE A 66 -3.73 2.80 3.18
N VAL A 67 -3.11 2.07 4.09
CA VAL A 67 -3.28 0.61 4.26
C VAL A 67 -3.37 0.33 5.74
N ALA A 68 -4.35 -0.45 6.17
CA ALA A 68 -4.48 -0.86 7.57
C ALA A 68 -3.21 -1.62 8.00
N ASN A 69 -2.51 -1.08 8.98
CA ASN A 69 -1.24 -1.65 9.45
C ASN A 69 -0.86 -1.13 10.83
N GLU A 70 0.12 -1.78 11.44
CA GLU A 70 0.81 -1.32 12.64
C GLU A 70 2.32 -1.40 12.40
N SER A 71 3.03 -0.31 12.65
CA SER A 71 4.45 -0.16 12.34
C SER A 71 5.17 0.60 13.44
N THR A 72 6.45 0.34 13.60
CA THR A 72 7.35 1.15 14.45
C THR A 72 8.46 1.71 13.56
N LEU A 73 8.52 3.03 13.49
CA LEU A 73 9.52 3.77 12.73
C LEU A 73 10.61 4.31 13.63
N GLU A 74 11.80 4.47 13.09
CA GLU A 74 12.88 5.20 13.74
C GLU A 74 12.93 6.63 13.18
N VAL A 75 12.74 7.61 14.06
CA VAL A 75 12.73 9.04 13.73
C VAL A 75 13.75 9.74 14.62
N ALA A 76 14.80 10.29 14.02
CA ALA A 76 15.92 10.91 14.74
C ALA A 76 16.47 10.03 15.90
N GLY A 77 16.65 8.73 15.63
CA GLY A 77 17.15 7.76 16.61
C GLY A 77 16.16 7.37 17.71
N LYS A 78 14.89 7.74 17.59
CA LYS A 78 13.84 7.40 18.54
C LYS A 78 12.70 6.63 17.86
N LYS A 79 12.02 5.77 18.64
CA LYS A 79 10.93 4.95 18.11
C LYS A 79 9.61 5.71 18.14
N VAL A 80 8.88 5.65 17.02
CA VAL A 80 7.52 6.16 16.88
C VAL A 80 6.63 5.04 16.37
N GLY A 81 5.65 4.63 17.17
CA GLY A 81 4.62 3.69 16.77
C GLY A 81 3.56 4.38 15.94
N LEU A 82 3.18 3.79 14.81
CA LEU A 82 2.07 4.23 13.97
C LEU A 82 1.10 3.07 13.76
N LYS A 83 -0.19 3.37 13.89
CA LYS A 83 -1.26 2.43 13.56
C LYS A 83 -2.26 3.12 12.64
N GLN A 84 -2.39 2.62 11.41
CA GLN A 84 -3.44 3.03 10.50
C GLN A 84 -4.63 2.08 10.61
N SER A 85 -5.81 2.65 10.77
CA SER A 85 -7.09 1.93 10.72
C SER A 85 -7.92 2.55 9.60
N THR A 86 -8.20 1.75 8.57
CA THR A 86 -8.91 2.22 7.38
C THR A 86 -9.46 1.03 6.59
N SER A 87 -10.50 1.26 5.81
CA SER A 87 -10.99 0.38 4.75
C SER A 87 -10.77 0.97 3.36
N TYR A 88 -9.80 1.89 3.23
CA TYR A 88 -9.45 2.50 1.94
C TYR A 88 -9.03 1.42 0.93
N PRO A 89 -9.45 1.47 -0.34
CA PRO A 89 -10.15 2.55 -1.03
C PRO A 89 -11.69 2.47 -0.98
N TRP A 90 -12.27 1.50 -0.27
CA TRP A 90 -13.73 1.29 -0.22
C TRP A 90 -14.43 2.36 0.61
N ASN A 91 -13.70 2.93 1.57
CA ASN A 91 -14.14 4.02 2.43
C ASN A 91 -12.99 5.02 2.57
N GLY A 92 -13.31 6.32 2.57
CA GLY A 92 -12.33 7.41 2.69
C GLY A 92 -11.88 7.68 4.14
N ASP A 93 -12.42 7.00 5.14
CA ASP A 93 -12.06 7.22 6.54
C ASP A 93 -10.70 6.61 6.85
N ILE A 94 -9.78 7.46 7.32
CA ILE A 94 -8.43 7.07 7.70
C ILE A 94 -8.14 7.62 9.09
N ARG A 95 -7.84 6.71 9.99
CA ARG A 95 -7.39 7.04 11.35
C ARG A 95 -5.94 6.64 11.53
N VAL A 96 -5.11 7.58 11.93
CA VAL A 96 -3.69 7.33 12.24
C VAL A 96 -3.48 7.60 13.73
N ALA A 97 -3.23 6.56 14.51
CA ALA A 97 -2.80 6.67 15.89
C ALA A 97 -1.26 6.74 15.93
N VAL A 98 -0.74 7.70 16.70
CA VAL A 98 0.68 7.99 16.82
C VAL A 98 1.12 7.79 18.26
N THR A 99 2.12 6.95 18.48
CA THR A 99 2.67 6.66 19.81
C THR A 99 4.18 6.95 19.82
N PRO A 100 4.56 8.21 20.10
CA PRO A 100 5.98 8.58 20.16
C PRO A 100 6.63 8.03 21.44
N ARG A 101 7.87 7.55 21.32
CA ARG A 101 8.66 7.06 22.45
C ARG A 101 9.98 7.85 22.54
N GLY A 102 10.01 8.82 23.43
CA GLY A 102 11.21 9.64 23.70
C GLY A 102 11.50 10.68 22.61
N ILE A 103 10.50 11.06 21.82
CA ILE A 103 10.51 12.18 20.88
C ILE A 103 9.17 12.92 21.02
N SER A 104 9.21 14.24 21.13
CA SER A 104 8.02 15.09 21.26
C SER A 104 7.85 16.06 20.09
N ASP A 105 8.87 16.18 19.24
CA ASP A 105 8.90 17.15 18.14
C ASP A 105 9.32 16.45 16.84
N PHE A 106 8.36 16.19 15.98
CA PHE A 106 8.55 15.72 14.61
C PHE A 106 7.34 16.08 13.75
N ALA A 107 7.54 16.17 12.45
CA ALA A 107 6.48 16.49 11.50
C ALA A 107 5.89 15.21 10.89
N MET A 108 4.57 15.20 10.70
CA MET A 108 3.90 14.19 9.87
C MET A 108 3.40 14.83 8.57
N LYS A 109 3.83 14.28 7.45
CA LYS A 109 3.43 14.67 6.10
C LYS A 109 2.56 13.57 5.50
N ILE A 110 1.32 13.89 5.22
CA ILE A 110 0.34 12.94 4.70
C ILE A 110 0.11 13.25 3.23
N ARG A 111 0.31 12.24 2.38
CA ARG A 111 0.00 12.36 0.96
C ARG A 111 -1.50 12.32 0.77
N ILE A 112 -2.04 13.36 0.16
CA ILE A 112 -3.46 13.40 -0.26
C ILE A 112 -3.49 12.97 -1.73
N PRO A 113 -4.14 11.84 -2.07
CA PRO A 113 -4.33 11.43 -3.45
C PRO A 113 -5.21 12.44 -4.20
N GLY A 114 -4.86 12.71 -5.46
CA GLY A 114 -5.67 13.54 -6.36
C GLY A 114 -6.80 12.75 -7.02
#